data_25f9f698a92a2df6acb8934bf3cec307
#
_entry.id   25f9f698a92a2df6acb8934bf3cec307
#
_cell.length_a   1.000
_cell.length_b   1.000
_cell.length_c   1.000
_cell.angle_alpha   90.00
_cell.angle_beta   90.00
_cell.angle_gamma   90.00
#
_symmetry.space_group_name_H-M   'P 1'
#
loop_
_entity.id
_entity.type
_entity.pdbx_description
1 polymer ?
#
loop_
_entity_poly.entity_id
_entity_poly.type
_entity_poly.pdbx_seq_one_letter_code
_entity_poly.pdbx_strand_id
1 'polypeptide(L)'
;MVKYSAIALLLLSIQVIHAQNTVCFDIAANPNADSTAFSDFTKYIRVLDCFSIYAESSIPDEKVLHAAAVAAELLDNDEDGEVDDPVLKAELAANGALIPIFAYDGSSAMDNFFDHYDGEGAAAVLWRNEIDPNNPGYWGADATVEEVVHVINAIGHTNIYPGAFAVEPNSSLLTTAMDVARGGQFIQHPNNYPPEAWYHYDDYTCDYECMAIEYLYWCIVTNMGI
;
A
#
# COMPACT_ATOMS: atom_id res chain seq x y z
N MET A 1 -52.02 28.43 43.72
CA MET A 1 -51.44 27.11 43.33
C MET A 1 -51.23 27.11 41.83
N VAL A 2 -50.01 27.30 41.40
CA VAL A 2 -49.62 27.29 39.97
C VAL A 2 -49.12 25.89 39.65
N LYS A 3 -49.79 25.19 38.71
CA LYS A 3 -49.38 23.84 38.24
C LYS A 3 -48.39 24.03 37.12
N TYR A 4 -47.15 23.61 37.32
CA TYR A 4 -46.16 23.48 36.27
C TYR A 4 -46.34 22.12 35.57
N SER A 5 -46.73 22.13 34.30
CA SER A 5 -46.68 20.95 33.44
C SER A 5 -45.27 20.84 32.83
N ALA A 6 -44.56 19.80 33.21
CA ALA A 6 -43.28 19.47 32.59
C ALA A 6 -43.54 18.78 31.24
N ILE A 7 -43.13 19.39 30.15
CA ILE A 7 -43.08 18.78 28.82
C ILE A 7 -41.75 18.05 28.70
N ALA A 8 -41.79 16.72 28.71
CA ALA A 8 -40.62 15.90 28.42
C ALA A 8 -40.40 15.87 26.90
N LEU A 9 -39.34 16.54 26.46
CA LEU A 9 -38.90 16.48 25.06
C LEU A 9 -38.13 15.16 24.86
N LEU A 10 -38.75 14.21 24.13
CA LEU A 10 -38.10 12.95 23.75
C LEU A 10 -37.23 13.25 22.55
N LEU A 11 -35.91 13.38 22.73
CA LEU A 11 -34.94 13.45 21.65
C LEU A 11 -34.76 12.02 21.11
N LEU A 12 -35.40 11.73 19.93
CA LEU A 12 -35.08 10.56 19.14
C LEU A 12 -33.74 10.83 18.46
N SER A 13 -32.67 10.25 18.95
CA SER A 13 -31.42 10.15 18.19
C SER A 13 -31.63 9.12 17.08
N ILE A 14 -31.74 9.60 15.84
CA ILE A 14 -31.65 8.74 14.65
C ILE A 14 -30.18 8.35 14.56
N GLN A 15 -29.85 7.15 14.99
CA GLN A 15 -28.58 6.53 14.66
C GLN A 15 -28.69 6.12 13.18
N VAL A 16 -27.97 6.82 12.31
CA VAL A 16 -27.74 6.37 10.95
C VAL A 16 -26.75 5.21 11.08
N ILE A 17 -27.25 3.99 11.01
CA ILE A 17 -26.41 2.81 10.86
C ILE A 17 -25.93 2.88 9.40
N HIS A 18 -24.71 3.33 9.19
CA HIS A 18 -24.00 3.04 7.96
C HIS A 18 -23.76 1.52 7.97
N ALA A 19 -24.40 0.81 7.06
CA ALA A 19 -23.99 -0.55 6.77
C ALA A 19 -22.60 -0.42 6.14
N GLN A 20 -21.57 -0.81 6.86
CA GLN A 20 -20.24 -1.00 6.28
C GLN A 20 -20.40 -2.09 5.21
N ASN A 21 -20.18 -1.73 3.95
CA ASN A 21 -20.01 -2.70 2.90
C ASN A 21 -18.61 -3.31 3.08
N THR A 22 -18.51 -4.34 3.90
CA THR A 22 -17.27 -5.09 4.03
C THR A 22 -16.96 -5.69 2.66
N VAL A 23 -15.91 -5.21 2.01
CA VAL A 23 -15.45 -5.77 0.75
C VAL A 23 -14.94 -7.19 1.04
N CYS A 24 -15.64 -8.19 0.54
CA CYS A 24 -15.21 -9.59 0.64
C CYS A 24 -14.51 -9.97 -0.67
N PHE A 25 -13.28 -10.46 -0.56
CA PHE A 25 -12.52 -10.92 -1.71
C PHE A 25 -12.60 -12.44 -1.87
N ASP A 26 -12.79 -12.89 -3.10
CA ASP A 26 -12.66 -14.28 -3.49
C ASP A 26 -11.34 -14.48 -4.27
N ILE A 27 -10.59 -15.51 -3.89
CA ILE A 27 -9.40 -15.90 -4.63
C ILE A 27 -9.84 -16.61 -5.90
N ALA A 28 -9.57 -15.99 -7.04
CA ALA A 28 -9.84 -16.54 -8.36
C ALA A 28 -8.62 -17.28 -8.93
N ALA A 29 -8.83 -18.04 -9.98
CA ALA A 29 -7.74 -18.55 -10.81
C ALA A 29 -7.05 -17.39 -11.55
N ASN A 30 -5.73 -17.48 -11.75
CA ASN A 30 -4.94 -16.51 -12.48
C ASN A 30 -5.47 -16.32 -13.92
N PRO A 31 -5.94 -15.12 -14.30
CA PRO A 31 -6.47 -14.86 -15.64
C PRO A 31 -5.37 -14.79 -16.72
N ASN A 32 -4.11 -14.64 -16.32
CA ASN A 32 -2.95 -14.49 -17.18
C ASN A 32 -2.03 -15.73 -17.16
N ALA A 33 -2.53 -16.90 -16.77
CA ALA A 33 -1.75 -18.13 -16.65
C ALA A 33 -1.06 -18.57 -17.95
N ASP A 34 -1.56 -18.14 -19.10
CA ASP A 34 -0.95 -18.42 -20.42
C ASP A 34 0.26 -17.50 -20.74
N SER A 35 0.45 -16.43 -19.99
CA SER A 35 1.64 -15.56 -20.10
C SER A 35 2.80 -16.16 -19.33
N THR A 36 4.01 -16.17 -19.94
CA THR A 36 5.21 -16.71 -19.30
C THR A 36 5.50 -16.04 -17.96
N ALA A 37 5.41 -14.72 -17.88
CA ALA A 37 5.64 -13.96 -16.66
C ALA A 37 4.71 -14.36 -15.50
N PHE A 38 3.49 -14.77 -15.81
CA PHE A 38 2.47 -15.08 -14.80
C PHE A 38 2.23 -16.58 -14.60
N SER A 39 2.96 -17.46 -15.30
CA SER A 39 2.70 -18.90 -15.32
C SER A 39 2.85 -19.61 -13.97
N ASP A 40 3.65 -19.06 -13.06
CA ASP A 40 3.91 -19.62 -11.74
C ASP A 40 2.84 -19.23 -10.69
N PHE A 41 2.00 -18.23 -10.99
CA PHE A 41 0.92 -17.82 -10.10
C PHE A 41 -0.34 -18.63 -10.39
N THR A 42 -0.99 -19.10 -9.32
CA THR A 42 -2.26 -19.84 -9.41
C THR A 42 -3.43 -19.10 -8.76
N LYS A 43 -3.13 -18.08 -7.96
CA LYS A 43 -4.10 -17.29 -7.20
C LYS A 43 -4.09 -15.86 -7.68
N TYR A 44 -5.28 -15.28 -7.75
CA TYR A 44 -5.51 -13.92 -8.21
C TYR A 44 -6.63 -13.26 -7.44
N ILE A 45 -6.44 -11.99 -7.10
CA ILE A 45 -7.50 -11.09 -6.61
C ILE A 45 -7.43 -9.77 -7.38
N ARG A 46 -8.59 -9.27 -7.80
CA ARG A 46 -8.73 -7.90 -8.29
C ARG A 46 -9.35 -7.03 -7.21
N VAL A 47 -8.60 -6.06 -6.69
CA VAL A 47 -9.03 -5.14 -5.64
C VAL A 47 -9.60 -3.89 -6.28
N LEU A 48 -10.84 -3.54 -5.92
CA LEU A 48 -11.55 -2.30 -6.32
C LEU A 48 -11.42 -1.94 -7.82
N ASP A 49 -11.30 -2.95 -8.67
CA ASP A 49 -11.14 -2.84 -10.13
C ASP A 49 -9.88 -2.10 -10.62
N CYS A 50 -8.92 -1.81 -9.75
CA CYS A 50 -7.73 -1.05 -10.12
C CYS A 50 -6.38 -1.67 -9.69
N PHE A 51 -6.36 -2.57 -8.69
CA PHE A 51 -5.13 -3.16 -8.17
C PHE A 51 -5.21 -4.70 -8.24
N SER A 52 -4.14 -5.38 -8.62
CA SER A 52 -4.12 -6.83 -8.81
C SER A 52 -3.13 -7.51 -7.86
N ILE A 53 -3.53 -8.65 -7.28
CA ILE A 53 -2.66 -9.49 -6.48
C ILE A 53 -2.51 -10.83 -7.19
N TYR A 54 -1.27 -11.25 -7.37
CA TYR A 54 -0.92 -12.57 -7.91
C TYR A 54 -0.13 -13.34 -6.87
N ALA A 55 -0.45 -14.61 -6.65
CA ALA A 55 0.27 -15.41 -5.67
C ALA A 55 0.55 -16.84 -6.17
N GLU A 56 1.72 -17.37 -5.81
CA GLU A 56 2.06 -18.76 -6.03
C GLU A 56 1.10 -19.69 -5.27
N SER A 57 0.98 -20.94 -5.73
CA SER A 57 0.11 -21.96 -5.09
C SER A 57 0.46 -22.23 -3.61
N SER A 58 1.73 -22.06 -3.25
CA SER A 58 2.27 -22.30 -1.90
C SER A 58 1.92 -21.21 -0.88
N ILE A 59 1.40 -20.07 -1.32
CA ILE A 59 1.02 -18.97 -0.43
C ILE A 59 -0.33 -19.30 0.23
N PRO A 60 -0.45 -19.29 1.56
CA PRO A 60 -1.71 -19.50 2.26
C PRO A 60 -2.77 -18.47 1.84
N ASP A 61 -4.02 -18.92 1.69
CA ASP A 61 -5.12 -18.05 1.26
C ASP A 61 -5.33 -16.85 2.18
N GLU A 62 -5.15 -17.02 3.48
CA GLU A 62 -5.23 -15.96 4.47
C GLU A 62 -4.24 -14.81 4.23
N LYS A 63 -3.05 -15.12 3.69
CA LYS A 63 -2.04 -14.09 3.36
C LYS A 63 -2.40 -13.34 2.08
N VAL A 64 -2.96 -14.02 1.10
CA VAL A 64 -3.44 -13.39 -0.14
C VAL A 64 -4.63 -12.48 0.13
N LEU A 65 -5.57 -12.95 0.97
CA LEU A 65 -6.73 -12.17 1.41
C LEU A 65 -6.31 -10.97 2.27
N HIS A 66 -5.30 -11.13 3.14
CA HIS A 66 -4.74 -10.03 3.93
C HIS A 66 -4.16 -8.92 3.03
N ALA A 67 -3.36 -9.29 2.03
CA ALA A 67 -2.83 -8.32 1.08
C ALA A 67 -3.94 -7.57 0.31
N ALA A 68 -5.04 -8.28 -0.02
CA ALA A 68 -6.19 -7.65 -0.66
C ALA A 68 -6.93 -6.68 0.26
N ALA A 69 -7.08 -7.04 1.54
CA ALA A 69 -7.70 -6.17 2.53
C ALA A 69 -6.88 -4.91 2.76
N VAL A 70 -5.56 -5.05 2.94
CA VAL A 70 -4.65 -3.89 3.09
C VAL A 70 -4.71 -2.96 1.88
N ALA A 71 -4.71 -3.52 0.66
CA ALA A 71 -4.82 -2.71 -0.55
C ALA A 71 -6.18 -1.98 -0.65
N ALA A 72 -7.26 -2.63 -0.22
CA ALA A 72 -8.57 -1.99 -0.18
C ALA A 72 -8.62 -0.85 0.83
N GLU A 73 -8.18 -1.07 2.08
CA GLU A 73 -8.14 -0.05 3.15
C GLU A 73 -7.31 1.18 2.77
N LEU A 74 -6.22 0.98 2.02
CA LEU A 74 -5.37 2.10 1.55
C LEU A 74 -6.00 2.89 0.40
N LEU A 75 -6.95 2.32 -0.32
CA LEU A 75 -7.61 2.93 -1.47
C LEU A 75 -9.03 3.43 -1.18
N ASP A 76 -9.68 2.91 -0.15
CA ASP A 76 -11.07 3.15 0.25
C ASP A 76 -11.10 3.31 1.78
N ASN A 77 -10.80 4.53 2.27
CA ASN A 77 -10.67 4.81 3.70
C ASN A 77 -12.02 4.98 4.40
N ASP A 78 -13.09 5.23 3.67
CA ASP A 78 -14.45 5.37 4.23
C ASP A 78 -15.27 4.06 4.14
N GLU A 79 -14.65 2.99 3.60
CA GLU A 79 -15.16 1.63 3.51
C GLU A 79 -16.53 1.54 2.78
N ASP A 80 -16.73 2.35 1.74
CA ASP A 80 -17.96 2.34 0.95
C ASP A 80 -17.92 1.36 -0.24
N GLY A 81 -16.74 0.78 -0.52
CA GLY A 81 -16.50 -0.20 -1.58
C GLY A 81 -16.05 0.44 -2.91
N GLU A 82 -15.76 1.74 -2.89
CA GLU A 82 -15.23 2.48 -4.03
C GLU A 82 -13.90 3.15 -3.65
N VAL A 83 -13.02 3.35 -4.60
CA VAL A 83 -11.76 4.07 -4.36
C VAL A 83 -12.05 5.54 -4.12
N ASP A 84 -11.59 6.11 -2.99
CA ASP A 84 -11.80 7.51 -2.60
C ASP A 84 -11.36 8.51 -3.67
N ASP A 85 -10.26 8.22 -4.38
CA ASP A 85 -9.76 9.05 -5.47
C ASP A 85 -9.97 8.37 -6.83
N PRO A 86 -10.98 8.81 -7.60
CA PRO A 86 -11.27 8.23 -8.91
C PRO A 86 -10.15 8.47 -9.95
N VAL A 87 -9.30 9.50 -9.76
CA VAL A 87 -8.16 9.75 -10.64
C VAL A 87 -7.07 8.73 -10.35
N LEU A 88 -6.81 8.45 -9.08
CA LEU A 88 -5.89 7.38 -8.66
C LEU A 88 -6.37 6.01 -9.15
N LYS A 89 -7.67 5.70 -8.97
CA LYS A 89 -8.28 4.46 -9.50
C LYS A 89 -8.00 4.28 -10.99
N ALA A 90 -8.24 5.33 -11.77
CA ALA A 90 -8.05 5.29 -13.22
C ALA A 90 -6.57 5.09 -13.61
N GLU A 91 -5.65 5.76 -12.91
CA GLU A 91 -4.21 5.65 -13.15
C GLU A 91 -3.67 4.25 -12.83
N LEU A 92 -4.00 3.72 -11.64
CA LEU A 92 -3.61 2.37 -11.24
C LEU A 92 -4.15 1.29 -12.20
N ALA A 93 -5.40 1.44 -12.63
CA ALA A 93 -6.02 0.53 -13.59
C ALA A 93 -5.36 0.61 -14.97
N ALA A 94 -5.04 1.82 -15.46
CA ALA A 94 -4.43 2.05 -16.77
C ALA A 94 -3.00 1.49 -16.85
N ASN A 95 -2.24 1.60 -15.77
CA ASN A 95 -0.86 1.11 -15.69
C ASN A 95 -0.76 -0.34 -15.19
N GLY A 96 -1.90 -0.98 -14.90
CA GLY A 96 -1.95 -2.38 -14.47
C GLY A 96 -1.30 -2.62 -13.11
N ALA A 97 -1.51 -1.72 -12.14
CA ALA A 97 -0.92 -1.84 -10.82
C ALA A 97 -1.15 -3.22 -10.20
N LEU A 98 -0.06 -3.85 -9.76
CA LEU A 98 -0.09 -5.20 -9.20
C LEU A 98 1.01 -5.42 -8.16
N ILE A 99 0.76 -6.40 -7.28
CA ILE A 99 1.77 -6.93 -6.38
C ILE A 99 1.84 -8.46 -6.53
N PRO A 100 3.01 -9.04 -6.90
CA PRO A 100 3.22 -10.46 -6.90
C PRO A 100 3.64 -10.95 -5.50
N ILE A 101 3.14 -12.11 -5.08
CA ILE A 101 3.50 -12.76 -3.81
C ILE A 101 4.25 -14.06 -4.11
N PHE A 102 5.53 -14.09 -3.76
CA PHE A 102 6.43 -15.22 -3.98
C PHE A 102 6.62 -16.06 -2.71
N ALA A 103 7.04 -17.31 -2.87
CA ALA A 103 7.33 -18.19 -1.76
C ALA A 103 8.51 -17.70 -0.91
N TYR A 104 9.55 -17.15 -1.54
CA TYR A 104 10.76 -16.61 -0.93
C TYR A 104 11.56 -15.79 -1.94
N ASP A 105 12.45 -14.93 -1.45
CA ASP A 105 13.38 -14.14 -2.24
C ASP A 105 14.32 -15.02 -3.09
N GLY A 106 14.50 -14.69 -4.38
CA GLY A 106 15.28 -15.47 -5.32
C GLY A 106 14.67 -16.83 -5.68
N SER A 107 13.34 -16.98 -5.57
CA SER A 107 12.65 -18.16 -6.08
C SER A 107 12.66 -18.19 -7.62
N SER A 108 12.57 -19.39 -8.20
CA SER A 108 12.48 -19.52 -9.68
C SER A 108 11.25 -18.84 -10.27
N ALA A 109 10.16 -18.73 -9.50
CA ALA A 109 8.97 -18.00 -9.89
C ALA A 109 9.24 -16.49 -9.96
N MET A 110 10.02 -15.96 -9.02
CA MET A 110 10.43 -14.56 -9.01
C MET A 110 11.36 -14.26 -10.19
N ASP A 111 12.37 -15.08 -10.42
CA ASP A 111 13.26 -14.96 -11.58
C ASP A 111 12.47 -15.00 -12.90
N ASN A 112 11.55 -15.98 -13.05
CA ASN A 112 10.70 -16.09 -14.23
C ASN A 112 9.82 -14.86 -14.43
N PHE A 113 9.24 -14.33 -13.36
CA PHE A 113 8.42 -13.11 -13.45
C PHE A 113 9.24 -11.93 -13.95
N PHE A 114 10.36 -11.60 -13.32
CA PHE A 114 11.17 -10.45 -13.69
C PHE A 114 11.88 -10.59 -15.05
N ASP A 115 12.19 -11.81 -15.48
CA ASP A 115 12.78 -12.05 -16.79
C ASP A 115 11.77 -11.85 -17.96
N HIS A 116 10.45 -11.94 -17.70
CA HIS A 116 9.43 -11.94 -18.75
C HIS A 116 8.32 -10.89 -18.56
N TYR A 117 8.26 -10.21 -17.42
CA TYR A 117 7.31 -9.12 -17.21
C TYR A 117 7.84 -7.83 -17.81
N ASP A 118 7.13 -7.31 -18.80
CA ASP A 118 7.46 -6.09 -19.54
C ASP A 118 6.54 -4.90 -19.21
N GLY A 119 5.62 -5.07 -18.22
CA GLY A 119 4.74 -4.01 -17.74
C GLY A 119 5.37 -3.17 -16.66
N GLU A 120 4.75 -2.04 -16.35
CA GLU A 120 5.24 -1.09 -15.34
C GLU A 120 4.48 -1.18 -14.01
N GLY A 121 3.45 -2.02 -13.92
CA GLY A 121 2.55 -2.07 -12.77
C GLY A 121 3.11 -2.72 -11.49
N ALA A 122 4.27 -3.38 -11.55
CA ALA A 122 4.88 -4.09 -10.43
C ALA A 122 6.06 -3.29 -9.86
N ALA A 123 5.79 -2.37 -8.93
CA ALA A 123 6.84 -1.55 -8.30
C ALA A 123 7.39 -2.16 -7.00
N ALA A 124 6.73 -3.18 -6.46
CA ALA A 124 7.12 -3.88 -5.24
C ALA A 124 6.66 -5.34 -5.28
N VAL A 125 7.18 -6.17 -4.39
CA VAL A 125 6.82 -7.58 -4.24
C VAL A 125 6.56 -7.92 -2.78
N LEU A 126 5.93 -9.06 -2.52
CA LEU A 126 5.79 -9.63 -1.18
C LEU A 126 6.34 -11.06 -1.18
N TRP A 127 6.94 -11.46 -0.06
CA TRP A 127 7.29 -12.84 0.20
C TRP A 127 6.41 -13.45 1.29
N ARG A 128 6.20 -14.75 1.19
CA ARG A 128 5.32 -15.45 2.13
C ARG A 128 5.65 -15.21 3.62
N ASN A 129 6.93 -15.08 3.95
CA ASN A 129 7.39 -14.94 5.34
C ASN A 129 7.25 -13.52 5.93
N GLU A 130 6.96 -12.52 5.12
CA GLU A 130 6.77 -11.13 5.54
C GLU A 130 5.32 -10.65 5.47
N ILE A 131 4.38 -11.57 5.34
CA ILE A 131 2.96 -11.30 5.44
C ILE A 131 2.44 -11.96 6.71
N ASP A 132 1.96 -11.17 7.69
CA ASP A 132 1.42 -11.69 8.94
C ASP A 132 0.03 -11.11 9.27
N PRO A 133 -1.05 -11.79 8.89
CA PRO A 133 -2.41 -11.34 9.18
C PRO A 133 -2.75 -11.17 10.67
N ASN A 134 -1.92 -11.73 11.58
CA ASN A 134 -2.14 -11.61 13.02
C ASN A 134 -1.48 -10.37 13.63
N ASN A 135 -0.55 -9.76 12.91
CA ASN A 135 0.14 -8.54 13.32
C ASN A 135 0.18 -7.54 12.16
N PRO A 136 -0.98 -7.10 11.63
CA PRO A 136 -1.07 -6.32 10.40
C PRO A 136 -0.30 -5.00 10.51
N GLY A 137 0.58 -4.74 9.54
CA GLY A 137 1.41 -3.55 9.45
C GLY A 137 2.50 -3.45 10.53
N TYR A 138 2.68 -4.48 11.36
CA TYR A 138 3.70 -4.44 12.42
C TYR A 138 5.09 -4.62 11.82
N TRP A 139 5.93 -3.61 11.97
CA TRP A 139 7.29 -3.59 11.45
C TRP A 139 8.09 -4.84 11.87
N GLY A 140 8.72 -5.47 10.88
CA GLY A 140 9.49 -6.71 11.06
C GLY A 140 8.67 -7.99 11.14
N ALA A 141 7.33 -7.89 11.09
CA ALA A 141 6.43 -9.05 11.02
C ALA A 141 5.56 -9.03 9.76
N ASP A 142 5.01 -7.88 9.39
CA ASP A 142 4.12 -7.72 8.23
C ASP A 142 4.52 -6.51 7.37
N ALA A 143 5.10 -6.77 6.21
CA ALA A 143 5.48 -5.75 5.23
C ALA A 143 4.34 -5.38 4.26
N THR A 144 3.14 -5.92 4.45
CA THR A 144 2.07 -5.76 3.46
C THR A 144 1.68 -4.30 3.24
N VAL A 145 1.60 -3.49 4.31
CA VAL A 145 1.28 -2.06 4.20
C VAL A 145 2.39 -1.33 3.44
N GLU A 146 3.64 -1.64 3.75
CA GLU A 146 4.83 -1.05 3.13
C GLU A 146 4.80 -1.27 1.60
N GLU A 147 4.76 -2.52 1.19
CA GLU A 147 4.89 -2.89 -0.21
C GLU A 147 3.66 -2.46 -1.05
N VAL A 148 2.46 -2.48 -0.47
CA VAL A 148 1.27 -1.97 -1.16
C VAL A 148 1.34 -0.44 -1.31
N VAL A 149 1.79 0.30 -0.30
CA VAL A 149 2.02 1.76 -0.39
C VAL A 149 3.05 2.06 -1.47
N HIS A 150 4.12 1.28 -1.57
CA HIS A 150 5.15 1.45 -2.61
C HIS A 150 4.56 1.34 -4.02
N VAL A 151 3.72 0.32 -4.28
CA VAL A 151 3.04 0.18 -5.58
C VAL A 151 2.07 1.34 -5.83
N ILE A 152 1.20 1.67 -4.88
CA ILE A 152 0.22 2.77 -5.04
C ILE A 152 0.93 4.09 -5.31
N ASN A 153 2.03 4.36 -4.60
CA ASN A 153 2.79 5.59 -4.81
C ASN A 153 3.49 5.61 -6.16
N ALA A 154 4.25 4.58 -6.49
CA ALA A 154 5.07 4.53 -7.71
C ALA A 154 4.22 4.51 -8.98
N ILE A 155 3.13 3.72 -9.00
CA ILE A 155 2.28 3.55 -10.19
C ILE A 155 1.16 4.61 -10.26
N GLY A 156 0.79 5.19 -9.13
CA GLY A 156 -0.33 6.13 -9.02
C GLY A 156 0.09 7.54 -8.69
N HIS A 157 0.40 7.80 -7.42
CA HIS A 157 0.56 9.17 -6.91
C HIS A 157 1.67 9.98 -7.60
N THR A 158 2.81 9.36 -7.92
CA THR A 158 3.91 10.04 -8.61
C THR A 158 3.50 10.57 -9.98
N ASN A 159 2.61 9.87 -10.67
CA ASN A 159 2.13 10.23 -12.00
C ASN A 159 1.07 11.33 -11.94
N ILE A 160 0.10 11.20 -11.03
CA ILE A 160 -1.06 12.13 -10.98
C ILE A 160 -0.83 13.35 -10.10
N TYR A 161 0.03 13.25 -9.08
CA TYR A 161 0.34 14.33 -8.13
C TYR A 161 1.86 14.54 -7.97
N PRO A 162 2.64 14.73 -9.06
CA PRO A 162 4.10 14.80 -8.99
C PRO A 162 4.62 15.91 -8.07
N GLY A 163 3.92 17.03 -7.97
CA GLY A 163 4.29 18.11 -7.05
C GLY A 163 4.22 17.73 -5.57
N ALA A 164 3.47 16.70 -5.22
CA ALA A 164 3.38 16.18 -3.86
C ALA A 164 4.25 14.94 -3.64
N PHE A 165 4.29 14.01 -4.60
CA PHE A 165 4.80 12.65 -4.40
C PHE A 165 5.95 12.23 -5.32
N ALA A 166 6.43 13.06 -6.26
CA ALA A 166 7.61 12.70 -7.03
C ALA A 166 8.81 12.44 -6.10
N VAL A 167 9.68 11.51 -6.48
CA VAL A 167 10.73 10.97 -5.60
C VAL A 167 12.12 11.48 -5.92
N GLU A 168 12.32 12.15 -7.06
CA GLU A 168 13.62 12.72 -7.43
C GLU A 168 14.00 13.91 -6.53
N PRO A 169 15.27 14.20 -6.35
CA PRO A 169 15.73 15.32 -5.52
C PRO A 169 15.10 16.66 -5.90
N ASN A 170 14.54 17.36 -4.93
CA ASN A 170 13.88 18.68 -5.08
C ASN A 170 12.64 18.68 -6.00
N SER A 171 12.01 17.54 -6.24
CA SER A 171 10.88 17.43 -7.18
C SER A 171 9.51 17.63 -6.53
N SER A 172 9.39 17.44 -5.21
CA SER A 172 8.08 17.36 -4.55
C SER A 172 8.09 17.88 -3.10
N LEU A 173 6.89 17.95 -2.53
CA LEU A 173 6.73 18.19 -1.08
C LEU A 173 7.27 17.02 -0.26
N LEU A 174 7.11 15.77 -0.73
CA LEU A 174 7.64 14.56 -0.08
C LEU A 174 9.15 14.64 0.08
N THR A 175 9.88 14.89 -1.00
CA THR A 175 11.35 14.97 -0.98
C THR A 175 11.86 16.17 -0.17
N THR A 176 11.15 17.29 -0.21
CA THR A 176 11.46 18.44 0.65
C THR A 176 11.30 18.12 2.13
N ALA A 177 10.19 17.43 2.50
CA ALA A 177 9.93 17.01 3.87
C ALA A 177 10.96 16.00 4.37
N MET A 178 11.30 15.01 3.54
CA MET A 178 12.35 14.03 3.84
C MET A 178 13.71 14.70 4.10
N ASP A 179 14.12 15.64 3.26
CA ASP A 179 15.39 16.34 3.42
C ASP A 179 15.44 17.15 4.72
N VAL A 180 14.33 17.79 5.09
CA VAL A 180 14.21 18.47 6.40
C VAL A 180 14.31 17.45 7.54
N ALA A 181 13.60 16.34 7.46
CA ALA A 181 13.59 15.32 8.49
C ALA A 181 14.96 14.67 8.73
N ARG A 182 15.74 14.49 7.66
CA ARG A 182 17.10 13.93 7.70
C ARG A 182 18.17 14.96 8.06
N GLY A 183 17.81 16.24 8.17
CA GLY A 183 18.77 17.34 8.43
C GLY A 183 19.64 17.70 7.24
N GLY A 184 19.24 17.31 6.02
CA GLY A 184 19.94 17.62 4.77
C GLY A 184 19.56 16.74 3.61
N GLN A 185 19.96 17.17 2.39
CA GLN A 185 19.76 16.37 1.18
C GLN A 185 20.92 15.39 1.00
N PHE A 186 20.64 14.11 1.18
CA PHE A 186 21.59 13.02 0.99
C PHE A 186 21.18 12.16 -0.20
N ILE A 187 21.91 12.26 -1.31
CA ILE A 187 21.63 11.51 -2.54
C ILE A 187 21.92 10.00 -2.36
N GLN A 188 22.87 9.69 -1.52
CA GLN A 188 23.19 8.33 -1.07
C GLN A 188 23.02 8.27 0.43
N HIS A 189 22.84 7.09 1.00
CA HIS A 189 22.80 6.90 2.44
C HIS A 189 24.03 7.54 3.11
N PRO A 190 23.87 8.49 4.07
CA PRO A 190 24.99 9.12 4.73
C PRO A 190 25.64 8.18 5.75
N ASN A 191 26.96 8.25 5.91
CA ASN A 191 27.66 7.49 6.96
C ASN A 191 27.19 7.87 8.37
N ASN A 192 26.77 9.12 8.55
CA ASN A 192 26.19 9.63 9.80
C ASN A 192 25.19 10.73 9.45
N TYR A 193 24.04 10.68 10.09
CA TYR A 193 23.08 11.79 10.05
C TYR A 193 23.51 12.92 10.98
N PRO A 194 23.20 14.18 10.67
CA PRO A 194 23.48 15.30 11.56
C PRO A 194 22.64 15.22 12.85
N PRO A 195 23.12 15.81 13.98
CA PRO A 195 22.42 15.72 15.27
C PRO A 195 20.99 16.27 15.29
N GLU A 196 20.65 17.15 14.37
CA GLU A 196 19.33 17.76 14.20
C GLU A 196 18.36 16.86 13.41
N ALA A 197 18.83 15.77 12.77
CA ALA A 197 17.98 14.83 12.07
C ALA A 197 17.10 14.07 13.05
N TRP A 198 15.81 13.99 12.73
CA TRP A 198 14.83 13.25 13.53
C TRP A 198 14.24 12.03 12.77
N TYR A 199 14.66 11.83 11.51
CA TYR A 199 14.41 10.63 10.72
C TYR A 199 15.75 10.10 10.19
N HIS A 200 15.99 8.81 10.37
CA HIS A 200 17.15 8.10 9.87
C HIS A 200 16.66 6.85 9.13
N TYR A 201 17.25 6.60 7.99
CA TYR A 201 17.08 5.34 7.28
C TYR A 201 18.46 4.69 7.17
N ASP A 202 18.56 3.39 7.41
CA ASP A 202 19.85 2.72 7.63
C ASP A 202 20.19 1.62 6.59
N ASP A 203 19.37 1.46 5.54
CA ASP A 203 19.72 0.61 4.43
C ASP A 203 20.70 1.32 3.48
N TYR A 204 21.93 0.84 3.45
CA TYR A 204 23.01 1.38 2.63
C TYR A 204 22.85 1.13 1.13
N THR A 205 21.96 0.24 0.73
CA THR A 205 21.66 -0.05 -0.68
C THR A 205 20.65 0.93 -1.27
N CYS A 206 19.91 1.65 -0.41
CA CYS A 206 18.86 2.56 -0.78
C CYS A 206 19.43 3.90 -1.28
N ASP A 207 19.10 4.28 -2.50
CA ASP A 207 19.41 5.58 -3.06
C ASP A 207 18.39 6.65 -2.62
N TYR A 208 18.42 7.84 -3.22
CA TYR A 208 17.55 8.95 -2.83
C TYR A 208 16.06 8.63 -3.06
N GLU A 209 15.73 8.05 -4.19
CA GLU A 209 14.35 7.77 -4.59
C GLU A 209 13.77 6.66 -3.69
N CYS A 210 14.54 5.61 -3.46
CA CYS A 210 14.23 4.58 -2.48
C CYS A 210 13.96 5.19 -1.09
N MET A 211 14.87 6.04 -0.59
CA MET A 211 14.70 6.70 0.72
C MET A 211 13.46 7.60 0.78
N ALA A 212 13.01 8.18 -0.34
CA ALA A 212 11.80 8.99 -0.39
C ALA A 212 10.53 8.11 -0.29
N ILE A 213 10.54 6.94 -0.92
CA ILE A 213 9.46 5.95 -0.85
C ILE A 213 9.33 5.43 0.59
N GLU A 214 10.43 5.06 1.21
CA GLU A 214 10.50 4.62 2.60
C GLU A 214 10.05 5.69 3.59
N TYR A 215 10.45 6.94 3.37
CA TYR A 215 10.01 8.06 4.20
C TYR A 215 8.48 8.23 4.15
N LEU A 216 7.87 8.07 2.97
CA LEU A 216 6.41 8.12 2.83
C LEU A 216 5.75 7.01 3.65
N TYR A 217 6.22 5.77 3.53
CA TYR A 217 5.73 4.64 4.32
C TYR A 217 5.78 4.93 5.83
N TRP A 218 6.93 5.36 6.34
CA TRP A 218 7.09 5.70 7.76
C TRP A 218 6.19 6.85 8.21
N CYS A 219 5.93 7.83 7.35
CA CYS A 219 4.96 8.89 7.64
C CYS A 219 3.54 8.33 7.77
N ILE A 220 3.12 7.43 6.88
CA ILE A 220 1.79 6.81 6.90
C ILE A 220 1.62 5.99 8.18
N VAL A 221 2.46 4.98 8.42
CA VAL A 221 2.31 4.07 9.58
C VAL A 221 2.42 4.81 10.92
N THR A 222 3.29 5.82 11.03
CA THR A 222 3.38 6.66 12.23
C THR A 222 2.07 7.42 12.50
N ASN A 223 1.40 7.92 11.45
CA ASN A 223 0.12 8.60 11.60
C ASN A 223 -1.03 7.64 11.87
N MET A 224 -0.97 6.43 11.35
CA MET A 224 -1.95 5.36 11.63
C MET A 224 -1.76 4.77 13.04
N GLY A 225 -0.57 4.88 13.62
CA GLY A 225 -0.25 4.34 14.94
C GLY A 225 0.08 2.85 14.92
N ILE A 226 0.61 2.35 13.81
CA ILE A 226 1.08 0.97 13.63
C ILE A 226 2.59 0.95 13.41
#